data_93cb9cb0c878ded9e4a95ee1917bfab2
#
_entry.id   93cb9cb0c878ded9e4a95ee1917bfab2
#
_cell.length_a   1.000
_cell.length_b   1.000
_cell.length_c   1.000
_cell.angle_alpha   90.00
_cell.angle_beta   90.00
_cell.angle_gamma   90.00
#
_symmetry.space_group_name_H-M   'P 1'
#
loop_
_entity.id
_entity.type
_entity.pdbx_description
1 polymer ?
#
loop_
_entity_poly.entity_id
_entity_poly.type
_entity_poly.pdbx_seq_one_letter_code
_entity_poly.pdbx_strand_id
1 'polypeptide(L)'
;MAIATPRSAFRPTILALALACASAGASADPSFGGPGLLVVSRSVYDNMSSNVQTGTILPPGCKNTQVGCPSGNGATNDGTYPYVFNNALYDGSFGITARIFLDATTPDGKVVNSLEVPNSLHPGDGHDQLVTSFSSKSELGLNLSTDGQYLTFMGYVAPVDAIDVSNSNTPGANDPTNPVGEAFYRAVARVDQQGHFTFTETNAYSGNNGRNAILNNNNANGNGDGFYYTVGNAGNGANPQPVNVILGAGSQFIEATHQHEAQQTPGTPTPLGSFSVTQLGAPADKVGKDDNFRGLTVFNNVVYFTKGSGGNGVNTVYFVDTTGNACPSGVGVPAPGAKLPAQPLAYNPATVQTSGLPDNVCVLAGFPKTPNKTATTTAYPFGIWFANANTLYVSDEGDGYAGGTDLYTHAAAQTTAGLQKWVYNAGTKSWKLAYTLQNGLGLGTADTVPGYPSGSNSATGLPWAPATDGLRNLTGHIDGDGTVTLWAITSTVSGSGDQGADPNHLVAIRDVLGNTTVSGAAQESFVTLRKANFGEVLRGVSLAPGALNGQWF
;
A
#
# COMPACT_ATOMS: atom_id res chain seq x y z
N MET A 1 12.07 -12.53 101.82
CA MET A 1 12.26 -11.33 100.99
C MET A 1 12.02 -11.72 99.55
N ALA A 2 10.78 -11.58 99.10
CA ALA A 2 10.36 -12.00 97.77
C ALA A 2 9.58 -10.84 97.16
N ILE A 3 10.03 -10.32 96.05
CA ILE A 3 9.44 -9.21 95.31
C ILE A 3 8.52 -9.80 94.26
N ALA A 4 7.24 -9.46 94.34
CA ALA A 4 6.22 -9.85 93.35
C ALA A 4 6.23 -8.81 92.21
N THR A 5 6.24 -9.30 90.99
CA THR A 5 6.00 -8.53 89.77
C THR A 5 4.56 -8.76 89.27
N PRO A 6 3.85 -7.70 88.82
CA PRO A 6 2.49 -7.84 88.34
C PRO A 6 2.45 -8.28 86.86
N ARG A 7 1.58 -9.25 86.58
CA ARG A 7 1.19 -9.70 85.25
C ARG A 7 0.24 -8.70 84.64
N SER A 8 0.63 -8.06 83.51
CA SER A 8 -0.26 -7.32 82.65
C SER A 8 -1.02 -8.25 81.70
N ALA A 9 -2.31 -8.17 81.72
CA ALA A 9 -3.21 -8.90 80.82
C ALA A 9 -3.25 -8.24 79.45
N PHE A 10 -2.81 -8.97 78.42
CA PHE A 10 -3.07 -8.58 77.03
C PHE A 10 -4.49 -8.91 76.65
N ARG A 11 -5.28 -7.89 76.23
CA ARG A 11 -6.54 -8.07 75.52
C ARG A 11 -6.28 -8.15 74.04
N PRO A 12 -6.78 -9.16 73.29
CA PRO A 12 -6.70 -9.12 71.84
C PRO A 12 -7.77 -8.19 71.29
N THR A 13 -7.33 -7.12 70.65
CA THR A 13 -8.18 -6.27 69.81
C THR A 13 -8.39 -6.97 68.47
N ILE A 14 -9.59 -7.43 68.20
CA ILE A 14 -9.98 -7.95 66.89
C ILE A 14 -10.06 -6.77 65.95
N LEU A 15 -9.08 -6.66 65.03
CA LEU A 15 -9.10 -5.73 63.91
C LEU A 15 -9.94 -6.34 62.79
N ALA A 16 -11.18 -5.90 62.65
CA ALA A 16 -12.02 -6.25 61.51
C ALA A 16 -11.46 -5.58 60.23
N LEU A 17 -10.76 -6.34 59.41
CA LEU A 17 -10.32 -5.90 58.08
C LEU A 17 -11.55 -5.90 57.17
N ALA A 18 -12.12 -4.72 56.92
CA ALA A 18 -13.12 -4.53 55.90
C ALA A 18 -12.42 -4.68 54.51
N LEU A 19 -12.65 -5.82 53.86
CA LEU A 19 -12.25 -6.04 52.49
C LEU A 19 -13.20 -5.18 51.61
N ALA A 20 -12.76 -3.97 51.26
CA ALA A 20 -13.37 -3.20 50.19
C ALA A 20 -13.02 -3.93 48.89
N CYS A 21 -13.94 -4.70 48.35
CA CYS A 21 -13.91 -5.12 46.95
C CYS A 21 -14.00 -3.83 46.10
N ALA A 22 -12.85 -3.25 45.80
CA ALA A 22 -12.76 -2.38 44.66
C ALA A 22 -13.02 -3.27 43.42
N SER A 23 -14.22 -3.23 42.89
CA SER A 23 -14.48 -3.64 41.53
C SER A 23 -13.58 -2.75 40.67
N ALA A 24 -12.40 -3.23 40.31
CA ALA A 24 -11.68 -2.72 39.17
C ALA A 24 -12.66 -2.91 38.00
N GLY A 25 -13.32 -1.85 37.60
CA GLY A 25 -13.98 -1.80 36.33
C GLY A 25 -12.91 -2.19 35.32
N ALA A 26 -13.09 -3.32 34.64
CA ALA A 26 -12.31 -3.63 33.47
C ALA A 26 -12.46 -2.40 32.57
N SER A 27 -11.40 -1.60 32.43
CA SER A 27 -11.30 -0.65 31.35
C SER A 27 -11.38 -1.55 30.11
N ALA A 28 -12.47 -1.46 29.36
CA ALA A 28 -12.50 -2.05 28.05
C ALA A 28 -11.25 -1.51 27.34
N ASP A 29 -10.40 -2.41 26.83
CA ASP A 29 -9.30 -2.00 25.99
C ASP A 29 -9.88 -1.05 24.94
N PRO A 30 -9.23 0.09 24.67
CA PRO A 30 -9.75 1.02 23.67
C PRO A 30 -9.93 0.25 22.36
N SER A 31 -11.14 0.26 21.80
CA SER A 31 -11.42 -0.42 20.53
C SER A 31 -10.41 0.07 19.48
N PHE A 32 -9.93 -0.85 18.64
CA PHE A 32 -9.00 -0.52 17.55
C PHE A 32 -9.60 0.51 16.59
N GLY A 33 -10.91 0.45 16.35
CA GLY A 33 -11.64 1.37 15.48
C GLY A 33 -12.55 2.31 16.27
N GLY A 34 -13.12 3.28 15.57
CA GLY A 34 -14.14 4.20 16.12
C GLY A 34 -14.16 5.56 15.46
N PRO A 35 -15.17 6.38 15.81
CA PRO A 35 -15.34 7.71 15.24
C PRO A 35 -14.11 8.60 15.47
N GLY A 36 -13.72 9.33 14.43
CA GLY A 36 -12.64 10.33 14.51
C GLY A 36 -11.24 9.76 14.62
N LEU A 37 -11.04 8.46 14.41
CA LEU A 37 -9.71 7.84 14.35
C LEU A 37 -9.27 7.58 12.91
N LEU A 38 -7.97 7.61 12.72
CA LEU A 38 -7.25 7.11 11.55
C LEU A 38 -6.53 5.81 11.90
N VAL A 39 -6.22 5.02 10.90
CA VAL A 39 -5.25 3.93 11.01
C VAL A 39 -4.11 4.16 10.04
N VAL A 40 -2.89 3.98 10.52
CA VAL A 40 -1.66 4.02 9.72
C VAL A 40 -1.02 2.64 9.77
N SER A 41 -0.78 2.03 8.60
CA SER A 41 0.00 0.79 8.55
C SER A 41 1.49 1.10 8.58
N ARG A 42 2.22 0.30 9.34
CA ARG A 42 3.65 0.44 9.54
C ARG A 42 4.34 -0.90 9.40
N SER A 43 5.35 -0.98 8.54
CA SER A 43 6.28 -2.12 8.50
C SER A 43 7.41 -1.88 9.50
N VAL A 44 7.80 -2.94 10.22
CA VAL A 44 8.84 -2.88 11.25
C VAL A 44 9.82 -4.02 11.04
N TYR A 45 11.04 -3.67 10.71
CA TYR A 45 12.17 -4.57 10.62
C TYR A 45 13.04 -4.43 11.86
N ASP A 46 13.45 -5.55 12.46
CA ASP A 46 14.24 -5.54 13.68
C ASP A 46 15.71 -5.11 13.47
N ASN A 47 16.13 -5.06 12.21
CA ASN A 47 17.46 -4.63 11.78
C ASN A 47 18.60 -5.48 12.39
N MET A 48 18.37 -6.78 12.60
CA MET A 48 19.39 -7.68 13.16
C MET A 48 20.32 -8.21 12.08
N SER A 49 21.63 -8.12 12.33
CA SER A 49 22.67 -8.63 11.42
C SER A 49 22.63 -10.14 11.20
N SER A 50 21.93 -10.88 12.07
CA SER A 50 21.72 -12.32 11.93
C SER A 50 20.77 -12.70 10.80
N ASN A 51 19.87 -11.79 10.39
CA ASN A 51 18.87 -12.05 9.37
C ASN A 51 19.51 -12.17 7.98
N VAL A 52 20.42 -11.27 7.67
CA VAL A 52 21.25 -11.33 6.46
C VAL A 52 22.70 -11.04 6.83
N GLN A 53 23.52 -12.05 6.90
CA GLN A 53 24.91 -11.90 7.30
C GLN A 53 25.75 -11.23 6.20
N THR A 54 26.75 -10.46 6.62
CA THR A 54 27.75 -9.93 5.69
C THR A 54 28.44 -11.08 4.94
N GLY A 55 28.57 -10.96 3.64
CA GLY A 55 29.08 -12.00 2.75
C GLY A 55 27.99 -12.92 2.17
N THR A 56 26.73 -12.82 2.61
CA THR A 56 25.62 -13.56 2.00
C THR A 56 25.38 -13.07 0.57
N ILE A 57 25.34 -14.02 -0.37
CA ILE A 57 24.96 -13.74 -1.75
C ILE A 57 23.43 -13.68 -1.82
N LEU A 58 22.90 -12.55 -2.28
CA LEU A 58 21.47 -12.28 -2.37
C LEU A 58 20.90 -12.84 -3.68
N PRO A 59 19.62 -13.25 -3.71
CA PRO A 59 18.98 -13.64 -4.95
C PRO A 59 19.08 -12.52 -6.00
N PRO A 60 19.42 -12.84 -7.26
CA PRO A 60 19.45 -11.84 -8.31
C PRO A 60 18.03 -11.44 -8.72
N GLY A 61 17.78 -10.17 -8.95
CA GLY A 61 16.54 -9.70 -9.58
C GLY A 61 16.41 -10.12 -11.04
N CYS A 62 17.53 -10.50 -11.66
CA CYS A 62 17.55 -11.28 -12.89
C CYS A 62 17.70 -12.76 -12.55
N LYS A 63 17.08 -13.62 -13.34
CA LYS A 63 17.27 -15.06 -13.20
C LYS A 63 18.71 -15.42 -13.53
N ASN A 64 19.33 -16.22 -12.68
CA ASN A 64 20.74 -16.61 -12.83
C ASN A 64 21.07 -17.33 -14.17
N THR A 65 20.06 -17.86 -14.85
CA THR A 65 20.18 -18.47 -16.17
C THR A 65 19.94 -17.51 -17.32
N GLN A 66 19.58 -16.25 -17.06
CA GLN A 66 19.35 -15.27 -18.10
C GLN A 66 20.67 -14.68 -18.61
N VAL A 67 20.75 -14.52 -19.94
CA VAL A 67 21.85 -13.79 -20.57
C VAL A 67 21.82 -12.34 -20.08
N GLY A 68 22.93 -11.87 -19.54
CA GLY A 68 23.04 -10.52 -18.96
C GLY A 68 22.74 -10.43 -17.47
N CYS A 69 22.38 -11.54 -16.84
CA CYS A 69 22.40 -11.62 -15.38
C CYS A 69 23.88 -11.57 -14.92
N PRO A 70 24.29 -10.63 -14.06
CA PRO A 70 25.69 -10.47 -13.69
C PRO A 70 26.24 -11.78 -13.10
N SER A 71 27.10 -12.45 -13.83
CA SER A 71 27.86 -13.66 -13.43
C SER A 71 27.04 -14.77 -12.74
N GLY A 72 25.71 -14.79 -12.88
CA GLY A 72 24.85 -15.71 -12.15
C GLY A 72 24.80 -15.48 -10.63
N ASN A 73 25.41 -14.43 -10.14
CA ASN A 73 25.46 -14.07 -8.73
C ASN A 73 24.64 -12.81 -8.49
N GLY A 74 23.81 -12.82 -7.47
CA GLY A 74 23.21 -11.62 -6.93
C GLY A 74 24.26 -10.70 -6.29
N ALA A 75 23.82 -9.57 -5.77
CA ALA A 75 24.67 -8.75 -4.91
C ALA A 75 25.11 -9.55 -3.69
N THR A 76 26.29 -9.21 -3.17
CA THR A 76 26.73 -9.71 -1.87
C THR A 76 26.42 -8.66 -0.82
N ASN A 77 25.80 -9.05 0.29
CA ASN A 77 25.66 -8.16 1.43
C ASN A 77 27.05 -7.80 1.94
N ASP A 78 27.46 -6.55 1.81
CA ASP A 78 28.76 -6.02 2.23
C ASP A 78 28.68 -5.28 3.58
N GLY A 79 27.50 -5.24 4.22
CA GLY A 79 27.26 -4.56 5.48
C GLY A 79 27.15 -3.04 5.37
N THR A 80 27.13 -2.47 4.15
CA THR A 80 27.08 -1.01 3.96
C THR A 80 25.74 -0.39 4.26
N TYR A 81 24.67 -1.19 4.24
CA TYR A 81 23.34 -0.76 4.67
C TYR A 81 22.91 -1.55 5.91
N PRO A 82 22.34 -0.90 6.94
CA PRO A 82 22.16 -1.52 8.24
C PRO A 82 21.20 -2.69 8.19
N TYR A 83 21.71 -3.88 7.97
CA TYR A 83 21.10 -5.20 8.04
C TYR A 83 19.77 -5.37 7.29
N VAL A 84 19.32 -4.33 6.63
CA VAL A 84 18.42 -4.33 5.48
C VAL A 84 19.32 -4.08 4.29
N PHE A 85 19.73 -5.11 3.63
CA PHE A 85 20.74 -5.00 2.57
C PHE A 85 20.16 -4.31 1.34
N ASN A 86 21.05 -3.73 0.57
CA ASN A 86 20.74 -3.06 -0.66
C ASN A 86 21.10 -3.94 -1.86
N ASN A 87 20.09 -4.41 -2.58
CA ASN A 87 20.25 -5.15 -3.83
C ASN A 87 19.78 -4.35 -5.07
N ALA A 88 19.54 -3.06 -4.94
CA ALA A 88 18.88 -2.22 -5.94
C ALA A 88 19.56 -2.22 -7.31
N LEU A 89 20.88 -2.42 -7.39
CA LEU A 89 21.60 -2.54 -8.66
C LEU A 89 21.22 -3.80 -9.45
N TYR A 90 20.74 -4.84 -8.78
CA TYR A 90 20.40 -6.13 -9.36
C TYR A 90 18.90 -6.38 -9.33
N ASP A 91 18.24 -5.98 -8.25
CA ASP A 91 16.82 -6.16 -8.03
C ASP A 91 16.24 -5.06 -7.12
N GLY A 92 15.62 -4.06 -7.71
CA GLY A 92 14.99 -2.96 -6.98
C GLY A 92 13.68 -3.37 -6.25
N SER A 93 13.23 -4.61 -6.40
CA SER A 93 12.07 -5.17 -5.67
C SER A 93 12.48 -6.17 -4.59
N PHE A 94 13.78 -6.41 -4.43
CA PHE A 94 14.30 -7.27 -3.38
C PHE A 94 13.92 -6.72 -2.00
N GLY A 95 13.62 -7.61 -1.07
CA GLY A 95 13.33 -7.24 0.30
C GLY A 95 13.37 -8.40 1.27
N ILE A 96 13.33 -8.06 2.54
CA ILE A 96 13.18 -9.02 3.64
C ILE A 96 11.79 -8.86 4.24
N THR A 97 11.14 -9.94 4.62
CA THR A 97 9.81 -9.86 5.22
C THR A 97 9.89 -9.28 6.63
N ALA A 98 8.95 -8.42 6.95
CA ALA A 98 8.89 -7.69 8.20
C ALA A 98 7.48 -7.71 8.80
N ARG A 99 7.42 -7.48 10.11
CA ARG A 99 6.16 -7.38 10.84
C ARG A 99 5.35 -6.16 10.40
N ILE A 100 4.03 -6.30 10.51
CA ILE A 100 3.06 -5.24 10.19
C ILE A 100 2.39 -4.80 11.49
N PHE A 101 2.32 -3.49 11.69
CA PHE A 101 1.53 -2.88 12.75
C PHE A 101 0.49 -1.94 12.14
N LEU A 102 -0.68 -1.94 12.74
CA LEU A 102 -1.76 -1.01 12.47
C LEU A 102 -1.87 -0.07 13.66
N ASP A 103 -1.49 1.17 13.47
CA ASP A 103 -1.48 2.18 14.52
C ASP A 103 -2.75 3.03 14.41
N ALA A 104 -3.70 2.85 15.34
CA ALA A 104 -4.85 3.75 15.49
C ALA A 104 -4.36 5.09 16.03
N THR A 105 -4.68 6.17 15.32
CA THR A 105 -4.19 7.52 15.62
C THR A 105 -5.33 8.53 15.65
N THR A 106 -5.17 9.55 16.46
CA THR A 106 -5.99 10.76 16.36
C THR A 106 -5.66 11.53 15.07
N PRO A 107 -6.53 12.43 14.58
CA PRO A 107 -6.28 13.21 13.37
C PRO A 107 -5.01 14.08 13.40
N ASP A 108 -4.50 14.40 14.60
CA ASP A 108 -3.23 15.09 14.80
C ASP A 108 -2.01 14.16 14.88
N GLY A 109 -2.20 12.86 14.60
CA GLY A 109 -1.11 11.88 14.48
C GLY A 109 -0.66 11.20 15.77
N LYS A 110 -1.33 11.45 16.91
CA LYS A 110 -1.03 10.76 18.17
C LYS A 110 -1.53 9.32 18.11
N VAL A 111 -0.63 8.36 18.29
CA VAL A 111 -0.99 6.93 18.40
C VAL A 111 -1.75 6.70 19.72
N VAL A 112 -2.93 6.13 19.63
CA VAL A 112 -3.79 5.78 20.78
C VAL A 112 -3.83 4.27 21.02
N ASN A 113 -3.63 3.47 19.97
CA ASN A 113 -3.52 2.02 20.04
C ASN A 113 -2.63 1.52 18.90
N SER A 114 -1.96 0.38 19.09
CA SER A 114 -1.13 -0.25 18.05
C SER A 114 -1.43 -1.76 18.06
N LEU A 115 -1.91 -2.26 16.94
CA LEU A 115 -2.29 -3.65 16.77
C LEU A 115 -1.27 -4.33 15.87
N GLU A 116 -0.56 -5.33 16.39
CA GLU A 116 0.32 -6.16 15.57
C GLU A 116 -0.50 -7.17 14.76
N VAL A 117 -0.23 -7.25 13.48
CA VAL A 117 -0.86 -8.26 12.61
C VAL A 117 -0.27 -9.62 12.94
N PRO A 118 -1.09 -10.68 13.10
CA PRO A 118 -0.59 -12.04 13.33
C PRO A 118 0.51 -12.44 12.34
N ASN A 119 1.59 -13.01 12.84
CA ASN A 119 2.77 -13.36 12.06
C ASN A 119 3.47 -14.60 12.66
N SER A 120 4.55 -15.08 12.07
CA SER A 120 5.25 -16.29 12.51
C SER A 120 5.84 -16.23 13.91
N LEU A 121 6.08 -15.04 14.45
CA LEU A 121 6.56 -14.84 15.83
C LEU A 121 5.40 -14.73 16.83
N HIS A 122 4.28 -14.18 16.38
CA HIS A 122 3.06 -13.98 17.16
C HIS A 122 1.86 -14.45 16.33
N PRO A 123 1.67 -15.77 16.15
CA PRO A 123 0.58 -16.30 15.34
C PRO A 123 -0.77 -16.01 15.98
N GLY A 124 -1.76 -15.76 15.14
CA GLY A 124 -3.16 -15.68 15.52
C GLY A 124 -3.77 -17.08 15.74
N ASP A 125 -5.09 -17.13 15.75
CA ASP A 125 -5.80 -18.41 15.83
C ASP A 125 -5.50 -19.28 14.60
N GLY A 126 -5.02 -20.49 14.86
CA GLY A 126 -4.74 -21.46 13.83
C GLY A 126 -3.35 -21.30 13.19
N HIS A 127 -3.26 -20.79 11.99
CA HIS A 127 -2.01 -20.61 11.22
C HIS A 127 -1.96 -19.22 10.57
N ASP A 128 -2.77 -18.31 11.08
CA ASP A 128 -2.86 -16.95 10.54
C ASP A 128 -1.54 -16.21 10.71
N GLN A 129 -0.91 -15.89 9.60
CA GLN A 129 0.30 -15.09 9.58
C GLN A 129 0.32 -14.22 8.32
N LEU A 130 0.72 -12.99 8.48
CA LEU A 130 0.91 -12.07 7.37
C LEU A 130 2.10 -11.15 7.63
N VAL A 131 2.92 -11.01 6.62
CA VAL A 131 4.08 -10.11 6.61
C VAL A 131 4.07 -9.24 5.37
N THR A 132 4.90 -8.20 5.38
CA THR A 132 5.16 -7.36 4.21
C THR A 132 6.64 -7.46 3.82
N SER A 133 6.98 -7.14 2.59
CA SER A 133 8.38 -6.89 2.23
C SER A 133 8.80 -5.52 2.75
N PHE A 134 9.86 -5.45 3.57
CA PHE A 134 10.28 -4.21 4.23
C PHE A 134 10.60 -3.10 3.24
N SER A 135 11.20 -3.44 2.15
CA SER A 135 11.65 -2.49 1.13
C SER A 135 10.60 -2.14 0.08
N SER A 136 9.48 -2.86 0.00
CA SER A 136 8.47 -2.60 -1.02
C SER A 136 7.70 -1.30 -0.78
N LYS A 137 7.91 -0.32 -1.63
CA LYS A 137 7.29 1.02 -1.53
C LYS A 137 5.78 1.05 -1.78
N SER A 138 5.18 0.00 -2.33
CA SER A 138 3.79 0.01 -2.81
C SER A 138 2.85 -0.93 -2.06
N GLU A 139 3.32 -1.64 -1.07
CA GLU A 139 2.51 -2.54 -0.24
C GLU A 139 1.78 -1.80 0.90
N LEU A 140 0.87 -2.52 1.56
CA LEU A 140 0.13 -2.08 2.74
C LEU A 140 -0.71 -0.80 2.55
N GLY A 141 -1.22 -0.57 1.34
CA GLY A 141 -2.27 0.42 1.18
C GLY A 141 -3.50 0.02 1.99
N LEU A 142 -4.11 0.96 2.70
CA LEU A 142 -5.25 0.74 3.57
C LEU A 142 -6.52 1.29 2.93
N ASN A 143 -7.60 0.49 2.97
CA ASN A 143 -8.92 0.94 2.55
C ASN A 143 -10.00 0.44 3.50
N LEU A 144 -11.07 1.21 3.66
CA LEU A 144 -12.29 0.73 4.29
C LEU A 144 -13.08 -0.16 3.32
N SER A 145 -13.81 -1.14 3.88
CA SER A 145 -14.87 -1.86 3.18
C SER A 145 -15.99 -0.91 2.73
N THR A 146 -16.81 -1.35 1.77
CA THR A 146 -17.91 -0.52 1.24
C THR A 146 -18.96 -0.13 2.29
N ASP A 147 -19.07 -0.87 3.39
CA ASP A 147 -19.92 -0.50 4.53
C ASP A 147 -19.16 0.24 5.65
N GLY A 148 -17.85 0.45 5.51
CA GLY A 148 -17.01 1.13 6.49
C GLY A 148 -16.73 0.36 7.78
N GLN A 149 -17.08 -0.93 7.88
CA GLN A 149 -16.93 -1.71 9.10
C GLN A 149 -15.59 -2.44 9.20
N TYR A 150 -14.90 -2.63 8.09
CA TYR A 150 -13.63 -3.33 8.04
C TYR A 150 -12.56 -2.47 7.37
N LEU A 151 -11.33 -2.62 7.84
CA LEU A 151 -10.14 -2.13 7.16
C LEU A 151 -9.49 -3.30 6.42
N THR A 152 -9.03 -3.08 5.19
CA THR A 152 -8.43 -4.11 4.34
C THR A 152 -7.06 -3.69 3.82
N PHE A 153 -6.16 -4.67 3.68
CA PHE A 153 -4.81 -4.53 3.14
C PHE A 153 -4.28 -5.87 2.63
N MET A 154 -3.12 -5.87 2.00
CA MET A 154 -2.51 -7.09 1.46
C MET A 154 -1.08 -7.29 1.98
N GLY A 155 -0.67 -8.57 2.03
CA GLY A 155 0.68 -8.99 2.39
C GLY A 155 0.97 -10.41 1.91
N TYR A 156 1.96 -11.05 2.54
CA TYR A 156 2.45 -12.39 2.20
C TYR A 156 2.23 -13.36 3.35
N VAL A 157 1.80 -14.58 3.03
CA VAL A 157 1.76 -15.69 3.98
C VAL A 157 3.14 -16.32 4.02
N ALA A 158 4.02 -15.74 4.82
CA ALA A 158 5.42 -16.13 4.92
C ALA A 158 5.96 -15.86 6.35
N PRO A 159 7.07 -16.50 6.76
CA PRO A 159 7.73 -16.15 8.02
C PRO A 159 8.26 -14.71 8.02
N VAL A 160 8.41 -14.15 9.22
CA VAL A 160 9.21 -12.93 9.43
C VAL A 160 10.67 -13.25 9.08
N ASP A 161 11.40 -12.27 8.56
CA ASP A 161 12.81 -12.35 8.17
C ASP A 161 13.13 -13.30 7.00
N ALA A 162 12.10 -13.70 6.22
CA ALA A 162 12.31 -14.45 5.00
C ALA A 162 12.80 -13.54 3.87
N ILE A 163 13.74 -14.08 3.07
CA ILE A 163 14.43 -13.31 2.02
C ILE A 163 13.62 -13.37 0.72
N ASP A 164 13.37 -12.20 0.15
CA ASP A 164 12.89 -11.99 -1.22
C ASP A 164 11.52 -12.64 -1.55
N VAL A 165 10.66 -12.74 -0.56
CA VAL A 165 9.31 -13.32 -0.71
C VAL A 165 8.46 -12.56 -1.74
N SER A 166 8.65 -11.25 -1.88
CA SER A 166 7.95 -10.45 -2.89
C SER A 166 8.18 -10.94 -4.32
N ASN A 167 9.36 -11.48 -4.61
CA ASN A 167 9.69 -12.06 -5.91
C ASN A 167 9.35 -13.55 -6.02
N SER A 168 8.91 -14.22 -4.95
CA SER A 168 8.57 -15.63 -4.97
C SER A 168 7.37 -15.94 -5.88
N ASN A 169 7.32 -17.15 -6.39
CA ASN A 169 6.10 -17.68 -6.99
C ASN A 169 4.97 -17.75 -5.95
N THR A 170 3.74 -17.81 -6.42
CA THR A 170 2.61 -18.28 -5.61
C THR A 170 2.33 -19.75 -5.91
N PRO A 171 1.80 -20.52 -4.93
CA PRO A 171 1.43 -21.90 -5.17
C PRO A 171 0.52 -22.05 -6.41
N GLY A 172 0.92 -22.92 -7.32
CA GLY A 172 0.19 -23.19 -8.55
C GLY A 172 0.36 -22.17 -9.67
N ALA A 173 0.95 -21.00 -9.47
CA ALA A 173 1.33 -20.03 -10.51
C ALA A 173 2.86 -19.94 -10.59
N ASN A 174 3.47 -21.01 -11.10
CA ASN A 174 4.91 -21.26 -11.00
C ASN A 174 5.68 -20.83 -12.26
N ASP A 175 6.67 -19.97 -12.07
CA ASP A 175 7.75 -19.76 -13.02
C ASP A 175 8.96 -20.62 -12.58
N PRO A 176 9.29 -21.70 -13.30
CA PRO A 176 10.39 -22.61 -12.88
C PRO A 176 11.77 -21.97 -12.96
N THR A 177 11.90 -20.77 -13.53
CA THR A 177 13.15 -20.03 -13.59
C THR A 177 13.24 -18.95 -12.49
N ASN A 178 12.27 -18.90 -11.59
CA ASN A 178 12.30 -17.97 -10.46
C ASN A 178 13.47 -18.36 -9.53
N PRO A 179 14.35 -17.41 -9.15
CA PRO A 179 15.47 -17.71 -8.27
C PRO A 179 15.06 -18.00 -6.82
N VAL A 180 13.87 -17.55 -6.41
CA VAL A 180 13.31 -17.88 -5.08
C VAL A 180 12.68 -19.26 -5.16
N GLY A 181 13.27 -20.23 -4.43
CA GLY A 181 12.91 -21.64 -4.54
C GLY A 181 11.57 -21.99 -3.89
N GLU A 182 11.12 -21.21 -2.91
CA GLU A 182 9.87 -21.42 -2.20
C GLU A 182 8.75 -20.59 -2.82
N ALA A 183 7.51 -21.08 -2.69
CA ALA A 183 6.32 -20.38 -3.15
C ALA A 183 5.48 -19.94 -1.95
N PHE A 184 5.03 -18.68 -1.96
CA PHE A 184 4.24 -18.11 -0.88
C PHE A 184 2.93 -17.52 -1.42
N TYR A 185 1.82 -17.82 -0.77
CA TYR A 185 0.57 -17.13 -1.05
C TYR A 185 0.68 -15.63 -0.76
N ARG A 186 -0.06 -14.83 -1.52
CA ARG A 186 -0.45 -13.49 -1.10
C ARG A 186 -1.75 -13.63 -0.32
N ALA A 187 -2.06 -12.69 0.56
CA ALA A 187 -3.34 -12.69 1.24
C ALA A 187 -3.91 -11.28 1.36
N VAL A 188 -5.24 -11.21 1.34
CA VAL A 188 -5.98 -10.05 1.81
C VAL A 188 -6.29 -10.27 3.28
N ALA A 189 -5.91 -9.32 4.11
CA ALA A 189 -6.36 -9.21 5.48
C ALA A 189 -7.53 -8.23 5.58
N ARG A 190 -8.51 -8.55 6.41
CA ARG A 190 -9.50 -7.61 6.92
C ARG A 190 -9.46 -7.59 8.44
N VAL A 191 -9.65 -6.42 9.02
CA VAL A 191 -9.72 -6.23 10.47
C VAL A 191 -10.94 -5.41 10.82
N ASP A 192 -11.68 -5.84 11.84
CA ASP A 192 -12.88 -5.15 12.33
C ASP A 192 -12.53 -4.06 13.36
N GLN A 193 -13.55 -3.36 13.85
CA GLN A 193 -13.43 -2.32 14.86
C GLN A 193 -12.85 -2.83 16.19
N GLN A 194 -13.00 -4.10 16.49
CA GLN A 194 -12.51 -4.76 17.70
C GLN A 194 -11.05 -5.25 17.55
N GLY A 195 -10.51 -5.24 16.33
CA GLY A 195 -9.16 -5.72 16.04
C GLY A 195 -9.07 -7.20 15.68
N HIS A 196 -10.21 -7.85 15.34
CA HIS A 196 -10.20 -9.23 14.89
C HIS A 196 -9.82 -9.31 13.42
N PHE A 197 -8.85 -10.16 13.12
CA PHE A 197 -8.37 -10.40 11.76
C PHE A 197 -9.07 -11.57 11.10
N THR A 198 -9.23 -11.48 9.78
CA THR A 198 -9.59 -12.58 8.89
C THR A 198 -8.72 -12.48 7.65
N PHE A 199 -8.23 -13.61 7.15
CA PHE A 199 -7.33 -13.66 6.00
C PHE A 199 -7.96 -14.49 4.87
N THR A 200 -7.78 -14.03 3.63
CA THR A 200 -8.12 -14.76 2.41
C THR A 200 -6.88 -14.88 1.55
N GLU A 201 -6.38 -16.09 1.37
CA GLU A 201 -5.22 -16.36 0.54
C GLU A 201 -5.56 -16.31 -0.95
N THR A 202 -4.58 -15.94 -1.74
CA THR A 202 -4.69 -15.92 -3.20
C THR A 202 -3.36 -16.30 -3.85
N ASN A 203 -3.42 -16.94 -5.00
CA ASN A 203 -2.27 -17.18 -5.87
C ASN A 203 -2.10 -16.10 -6.96
N ALA A 204 -2.85 -15.00 -6.90
CA ALA A 204 -2.59 -13.81 -7.69
C ALA A 204 -1.22 -13.19 -7.34
N TYR A 205 -0.72 -12.36 -8.24
CA TYR A 205 0.49 -11.56 -8.03
C TYR A 205 1.78 -12.39 -7.88
N SER A 206 1.81 -13.58 -8.47
CA SER A 206 3.00 -14.44 -8.49
C SER A 206 4.21 -13.70 -9.08
N GLY A 207 5.36 -13.78 -8.40
CA GLY A 207 6.60 -13.10 -8.78
C GLY A 207 6.58 -11.59 -8.56
N ASN A 208 5.60 -11.07 -7.80
CA ASN A 208 5.52 -9.67 -7.38
C ASN A 208 4.50 -9.52 -6.23
N ASN A 209 3.88 -8.35 -6.06
CA ASN A 209 3.09 -8.00 -4.87
C ASN A 209 1.64 -7.61 -5.16
N GLY A 210 0.74 -8.03 -4.25
CA GLY A 210 -0.55 -7.37 -4.02
C GLY A 210 -0.34 -6.09 -3.21
N ARG A 211 -1.13 -5.04 -3.48
CA ARG A 211 -0.86 -3.71 -2.95
C ARG A 211 -1.99 -3.10 -2.17
N ASN A 212 -3.19 -3.21 -2.71
CA ASN A 212 -4.40 -2.66 -2.12
C ASN A 212 -5.56 -3.63 -2.29
N ALA A 213 -6.51 -3.60 -1.34
CA ALA A 213 -7.76 -4.33 -1.40
C ALA A 213 -8.90 -3.48 -0.86
N ILE A 214 -10.12 -3.67 -1.39
CA ILE A 214 -11.36 -3.14 -0.84
C ILE A 214 -12.37 -4.28 -0.75
N LEU A 215 -12.93 -4.52 0.43
CA LEU A 215 -14.04 -5.44 0.61
C LEU A 215 -15.34 -4.79 0.14
N ASN A 216 -16.00 -5.42 -0.84
CA ASN A 216 -17.37 -5.11 -1.17
C ASN A 216 -18.30 -6.11 -0.47
N ASN A 217 -18.87 -5.70 0.63
CA ASN A 217 -19.81 -6.47 1.44
C ASN A 217 -21.26 -5.96 1.36
N ASN A 218 -21.53 -4.91 0.59
CA ASN A 218 -22.90 -4.42 0.33
C ASN A 218 -23.74 -5.40 -0.50
N ASN A 219 -23.10 -6.27 -1.28
CA ASN A 219 -23.72 -7.31 -2.09
C ASN A 219 -23.29 -8.69 -1.61
N ALA A 220 -23.38 -8.95 -0.31
CA ALA A 220 -23.04 -10.25 0.25
C ALA A 220 -23.82 -11.38 -0.44
N ASN A 221 -23.15 -12.25 -1.16
CA ASN A 221 -23.71 -13.48 -1.72
C ASN A 221 -24.05 -14.41 -0.56
N GLY A 222 -25.29 -14.42 -0.09
CA GLY A 222 -25.86 -15.40 0.85
C GLY A 222 -25.04 -15.89 2.06
N ASN A 223 -23.72 -15.85 2.00
CA ASN A 223 -22.78 -16.25 3.05
C ASN A 223 -22.28 -15.07 3.91
N GLY A 224 -22.61 -13.82 3.57
CA GLY A 224 -22.24 -12.64 4.36
C GLY A 224 -20.82 -12.12 4.16
N ASP A 225 -19.96 -12.80 3.41
CA ASP A 225 -18.53 -12.47 3.33
C ASP A 225 -18.19 -11.45 2.25
N GLY A 226 -18.95 -11.39 1.15
CA GLY A 226 -18.67 -10.49 0.04
C GLY A 226 -17.45 -10.90 -0.79
N PHE A 227 -16.80 -9.92 -1.41
CA PHE A 227 -15.62 -10.14 -2.23
C PHE A 227 -14.71 -8.92 -2.23
N TYR A 228 -13.45 -9.13 -2.57
CA TYR A 228 -12.44 -8.08 -2.65
C TYR A 228 -12.20 -7.63 -4.08
N TYR A 229 -12.09 -6.33 -4.27
CA TYR A 229 -11.38 -5.73 -5.39
C TYR A 229 -9.94 -5.54 -4.95
N THR A 230 -8.99 -6.05 -5.70
CA THR A 230 -7.57 -5.93 -5.40
C THR A 230 -6.80 -5.36 -6.56
N VAL A 231 -5.67 -4.74 -6.28
CA VAL A 231 -4.70 -4.28 -7.28
C VAL A 231 -3.29 -4.68 -6.88
N GLY A 232 -2.46 -4.93 -7.88
CA GLY A 232 -1.08 -5.30 -7.68
C GLY A 232 -0.33 -5.48 -8.99
N ASN A 233 0.78 -6.19 -8.92
CA ASN A 233 1.57 -6.57 -10.08
C ASN A 233 1.92 -8.06 -9.99
N ALA A 234 2.17 -8.69 -11.13
CA ALA A 234 2.74 -10.02 -11.20
C ALA A 234 4.10 -9.98 -11.88
N GLY A 235 4.86 -11.06 -11.74
CA GLY A 235 6.19 -11.20 -12.32
C GLY A 235 6.19 -11.14 -13.84
N ASN A 236 7.33 -11.41 -14.43
CA ASN A 236 7.58 -11.14 -15.83
C ASN A 236 6.83 -12.03 -16.82
N GLY A 237 6.13 -13.06 -16.37
CA GLY A 237 5.36 -13.93 -17.26
C GLY A 237 6.20 -14.68 -18.29
N ALA A 238 7.48 -14.95 -18.00
CA ALA A 238 8.32 -15.69 -18.96
C ALA A 238 7.85 -17.12 -19.13
N ASN A 239 7.39 -17.75 -18.06
CA ASN A 239 6.96 -19.13 -18.01
C ASN A 239 5.60 -19.42 -17.35
N PRO A 240 4.81 -18.45 -16.87
CA PRO A 240 3.46 -18.79 -16.43
C PRO A 240 2.66 -19.32 -17.63
N GLN A 241 1.66 -20.13 -17.37
CA GLN A 241 0.78 -20.63 -18.42
C GLN A 241 -0.48 -19.76 -18.50
N PRO A 242 -0.90 -19.34 -19.68
CA PRO A 242 -0.22 -19.49 -20.98
C PRO A 242 1.03 -18.61 -21.10
N VAL A 243 2.01 -19.06 -21.88
CA VAL A 243 3.29 -18.36 -22.07
C VAL A 243 3.09 -16.92 -22.60
N ASN A 244 3.87 -15.99 -22.09
CA ASN A 244 3.81 -14.55 -22.36
C ASN A 244 2.55 -13.82 -21.81
N VAL A 245 1.74 -14.47 -21.02
CA VAL A 245 0.63 -13.87 -20.29
C VAL A 245 0.97 -13.85 -18.80
N ILE A 246 0.75 -12.72 -18.14
CA ILE A 246 0.93 -12.58 -16.70
C ILE A 246 -0.42 -12.85 -16.05
N LEU A 247 -0.59 -14.04 -15.50
CA LEU A 247 -1.80 -14.42 -14.81
C LEU A 247 -1.87 -13.79 -13.43
N GLY A 248 -3.05 -13.32 -13.02
CA GLY A 248 -3.28 -12.70 -11.72
C GLY A 248 -2.57 -11.37 -11.53
N ALA A 249 -2.23 -10.65 -12.61
CA ALA A 249 -1.72 -9.29 -12.57
C ALA A 249 -2.85 -8.26 -12.54
N GLY A 250 -2.50 -7.01 -12.28
CA GLY A 250 -3.42 -5.88 -12.38
C GLY A 250 -4.47 -5.87 -11.29
N SER A 251 -5.73 -5.73 -11.68
CA SER A 251 -6.86 -5.77 -10.76
C SER A 251 -7.54 -7.14 -10.77
N GLN A 252 -7.77 -7.69 -9.57
CA GLN A 252 -8.36 -9.02 -9.40
C GLN A 252 -9.63 -8.95 -8.55
N PHE A 253 -10.56 -9.84 -8.85
CA PHE A 253 -11.74 -10.14 -8.06
C PHE A 253 -11.45 -11.38 -7.21
N ILE A 254 -11.54 -11.26 -5.90
CA ILE A 254 -11.22 -12.35 -4.98
C ILE A 254 -12.41 -12.54 -4.05
N GLU A 255 -12.98 -13.74 -4.03
CA GLU A 255 -14.07 -14.07 -3.12
C GLU A 255 -13.55 -14.07 -1.68
N ALA A 256 -14.24 -13.35 -0.80
CA ALA A 256 -13.84 -13.29 0.61
C ALA A 256 -14.19 -14.62 1.30
N THR A 257 -13.28 -15.12 2.11
CA THR A 257 -13.49 -16.33 2.91
C THR A 257 -13.06 -16.10 4.35
N HIS A 258 -13.49 -17.01 5.22
CA HIS A 258 -12.98 -17.14 6.59
C HIS A 258 -11.92 -18.23 6.70
N GLN A 259 -11.52 -18.83 5.59
CA GLN A 259 -10.60 -19.95 5.53
C GLN A 259 -9.32 -19.55 4.81
N HIS A 260 -8.22 -20.23 5.12
CA HIS A 260 -6.91 -20.05 4.49
C HIS A 260 -6.84 -20.71 3.12
N GLU A 261 -7.87 -20.58 2.30
CA GLU A 261 -7.89 -21.20 0.98
C GLU A 261 -7.60 -20.19 -0.10
N ALA A 262 -6.75 -20.59 -1.04
CA ALA A 262 -6.49 -19.78 -2.23
C ALA A 262 -7.74 -19.71 -3.10
N GLN A 263 -8.14 -18.50 -3.45
CA GLN A 263 -9.33 -18.25 -4.26
C GLN A 263 -9.07 -18.29 -5.77
N GLN A 264 -7.82 -18.50 -6.17
CA GLN A 264 -7.42 -18.57 -7.56
C GLN A 264 -6.59 -19.81 -7.83
N THR A 265 -6.84 -20.45 -8.96
CA THR A 265 -6.03 -21.55 -9.47
C THR A 265 -5.24 -21.12 -10.69
N PRO A 266 -4.09 -21.76 -10.99
CA PRO A 266 -3.32 -21.45 -12.18
C PRO A 266 -4.15 -21.60 -13.45
N GLY A 267 -3.99 -20.68 -14.39
CA GLY A 267 -4.76 -20.68 -15.64
C GLY A 267 -6.21 -20.21 -15.50
N THR A 268 -6.65 -19.88 -14.30
CA THR A 268 -7.98 -19.32 -14.03
C THR A 268 -7.88 -18.02 -13.24
N PRO A 269 -7.21 -16.98 -13.76
CA PRO A 269 -7.21 -15.67 -13.11
C PRO A 269 -8.63 -15.10 -13.08
N THR A 270 -8.86 -14.25 -12.09
CA THR A 270 -10.15 -13.59 -11.87
C THR A 270 -10.01 -12.08 -12.06
N PRO A 271 -9.68 -11.59 -13.27
CA PRO A 271 -9.46 -10.17 -13.48
C PRO A 271 -10.76 -9.40 -13.24
N LEU A 272 -10.65 -8.32 -12.48
CA LEU A 272 -11.71 -7.34 -12.32
C LEU A 272 -11.83 -6.47 -13.57
N GLY A 273 -10.68 -6.20 -14.19
CA GLY A 273 -10.56 -5.45 -15.41
C GLY A 273 -9.16 -5.54 -15.97
N SER A 274 -9.01 -5.19 -17.23
CA SER A 274 -7.72 -5.15 -17.89
C SER A 274 -7.63 -3.94 -18.82
N PHE A 275 -6.40 -3.47 -19.03
CA PHE A 275 -6.08 -2.34 -19.89
C PHE A 275 -4.91 -2.70 -20.81
N SER A 276 -5.01 -2.32 -22.06
CA SER A 276 -3.87 -2.36 -22.98
C SER A 276 -3.69 -1.02 -23.67
N VAL A 277 -2.43 -0.64 -23.91
CA VAL A 277 -2.10 0.60 -24.64
C VAL A 277 -2.68 0.63 -26.06
N THR A 278 -3.04 -0.52 -26.61
CA THR A 278 -3.73 -0.62 -27.91
C THR A 278 -5.10 0.05 -27.90
N GLN A 279 -5.76 0.14 -26.74
CA GLN A 279 -7.02 0.91 -26.59
C GLN A 279 -6.82 2.40 -26.92
N LEU A 280 -5.62 2.92 -26.75
CA LEU A 280 -5.25 4.30 -27.05
C LEU A 280 -4.64 4.46 -28.45
N GLY A 281 -4.63 3.39 -29.26
CA GLY A 281 -4.01 3.37 -30.59
C GLY A 281 -2.48 3.33 -30.59
N ALA A 282 -1.85 3.07 -29.45
CA ALA A 282 -0.41 2.88 -29.37
C ALA A 282 -0.01 1.42 -29.65
N PRO A 283 1.24 1.14 -30.05
CA PRO A 283 1.72 -0.25 -30.17
C PRO A 283 1.56 -1.00 -28.85
N ALA A 284 1.15 -2.26 -28.93
CA ALA A 284 0.95 -3.11 -27.78
C ALA A 284 2.25 -3.26 -26.96
N ASP A 285 2.12 -3.13 -25.64
CA ASP A 285 3.11 -3.62 -24.70
C ASP A 285 2.99 -5.14 -24.53
N LYS A 286 3.79 -5.71 -23.65
CA LYS A 286 3.61 -7.09 -23.26
C LYS A 286 2.27 -7.22 -22.50
N VAL A 287 1.43 -8.17 -22.88
CA VAL A 287 0.14 -8.43 -22.24
C VAL A 287 0.31 -8.52 -20.72
N GLY A 288 -0.51 -7.78 -19.98
CA GLY A 288 -0.50 -7.73 -18.53
C GLY A 288 0.66 -6.93 -17.89
N LYS A 289 1.52 -6.29 -18.69
CA LYS A 289 2.61 -5.43 -18.15
C LYS A 289 2.20 -3.99 -17.93
N ASP A 290 1.18 -3.53 -18.59
CA ASP A 290 0.59 -2.21 -18.44
C ASP A 290 -0.30 -2.07 -17.20
N ASP A 291 -0.61 -3.19 -16.53
CA ASP A 291 -1.51 -3.27 -15.38
C ASP A 291 -0.78 -3.22 -14.00
N ASN A 292 0.32 -2.50 -13.90
CA ASN A 292 1.08 -2.33 -12.66
C ASN A 292 0.41 -1.30 -11.74
N PHE A 293 -0.79 -1.61 -11.24
CA PHE A 293 -1.61 -0.69 -10.47
C PHE A 293 -1.13 -0.53 -9.02
N ARG A 294 -1.45 0.63 -8.41
CA ARG A 294 -1.01 1.02 -7.07
C ARG A 294 -2.14 1.44 -6.16
N GLY A 295 -2.72 2.62 -6.36
CA GLY A 295 -3.86 3.10 -5.59
C GLY A 295 -5.15 2.42 -6.01
N LEU A 296 -6.09 2.33 -5.07
CA LEU A 296 -7.40 1.74 -5.28
C LEU A 296 -8.42 2.51 -4.45
N THR A 297 -9.56 2.85 -5.05
CA THR A 297 -10.70 3.42 -4.34
C THR A 297 -12.01 3.04 -5.03
N VAL A 298 -13.10 3.09 -4.26
CA VAL A 298 -14.47 2.95 -4.76
C VAL A 298 -15.17 4.28 -4.53
N PHE A 299 -15.79 4.82 -5.56
CA PHE A 299 -16.60 6.02 -5.45
C PHE A 299 -17.78 5.98 -6.44
N ASN A 300 -18.98 6.31 -5.99
CA ASN A 300 -20.22 6.30 -6.81
C ASN A 300 -20.40 5.02 -7.64
N ASN A 301 -20.26 3.85 -7.01
CA ASN A 301 -20.37 2.53 -7.64
C ASN A 301 -19.36 2.28 -8.77
N VAL A 302 -18.23 2.93 -8.75
CA VAL A 302 -17.14 2.73 -9.71
C VAL A 302 -15.85 2.41 -8.96
N VAL A 303 -15.08 1.47 -9.47
CA VAL A 303 -13.74 1.15 -8.97
C VAL A 303 -12.71 1.92 -9.76
N TYR A 304 -11.81 2.61 -9.07
CA TYR A 304 -10.73 3.41 -9.66
C TYR A 304 -9.37 2.89 -9.21
N PHE A 305 -8.39 2.99 -10.10
CA PHE A 305 -6.99 2.64 -9.82
C PHE A 305 -6.06 3.75 -10.26
N THR A 306 -4.84 3.72 -9.73
CA THR A 306 -3.74 4.53 -10.23
C THR A 306 -2.60 3.64 -10.72
N LYS A 307 -1.81 4.16 -11.65
CA LYS A 307 -0.53 3.61 -12.05
C LYS A 307 0.49 4.74 -12.11
N GLY A 308 1.55 4.63 -11.31
CA GLY A 308 2.58 5.67 -11.16
C GLY A 308 4.00 5.18 -11.42
N SER A 309 4.20 3.94 -11.90
CA SER A 309 5.55 3.46 -12.18
C SER A 309 5.59 2.32 -13.19
N GLY A 310 6.80 1.97 -13.60
CA GLY A 310 7.07 0.98 -14.64
C GLY A 310 7.05 1.59 -16.04
N GLY A 311 7.87 1.01 -16.93
CA GLY A 311 8.07 1.51 -18.29
C GLY A 311 6.97 1.14 -19.30
N ASN A 312 6.00 0.31 -18.91
CA ASN A 312 4.89 -0.11 -19.78
C ASN A 312 3.61 0.61 -19.41
N GLY A 313 2.65 0.69 -20.33
CA GLY A 313 1.36 1.31 -20.10
C GLY A 313 1.44 2.83 -19.91
N VAL A 314 0.46 3.38 -19.21
CA VAL A 314 0.32 4.83 -18.98
C VAL A 314 0.25 5.11 -17.48
N ASN A 315 1.10 6.01 -16.97
CA ASN A 315 0.98 6.53 -15.61
C ASN A 315 -0.18 7.51 -15.54
N THR A 316 -1.28 7.10 -14.89
CA THR A 316 -2.54 7.86 -14.91
C THR A 316 -3.54 7.31 -13.89
N VAL A 317 -4.75 7.85 -13.90
CA VAL A 317 -5.91 7.33 -13.17
C VAL A 317 -6.80 6.55 -14.12
N TYR A 318 -7.20 5.36 -13.70
CA TYR A 318 -8.09 4.46 -14.42
C TYR A 318 -9.38 4.22 -13.65
N PHE A 319 -10.40 3.74 -14.37
CA PHE A 319 -11.63 3.21 -13.77
C PHE A 319 -12.14 2.00 -14.51
N VAL A 320 -12.95 1.18 -13.85
CA VAL A 320 -13.59 0.00 -14.47
C VAL A 320 -14.91 0.41 -15.10
N ASP A 321 -15.06 0.19 -16.38
CA ASP A 321 -16.34 0.35 -17.10
C ASP A 321 -17.17 -0.94 -17.04
N THR A 322 -18.24 -0.91 -16.27
CA THR A 322 -19.21 -2.01 -16.17
C THR A 322 -20.39 -1.85 -17.13
N THR A 323 -20.42 -0.76 -17.92
CA THR A 323 -21.51 -0.47 -18.86
C THR A 323 -21.17 -0.80 -20.32
N GLY A 324 -19.86 -0.89 -20.63
CA GLY A 324 -19.36 -1.05 -22.01
C GLY A 324 -19.48 0.21 -22.88
N ASN A 325 -19.85 1.35 -22.28
CA ASN A 325 -20.13 2.60 -23.02
C ASN A 325 -19.31 3.80 -22.57
N ALA A 326 -18.54 3.65 -21.47
CA ALA A 326 -17.88 4.80 -20.84
C ALA A 326 -16.64 5.27 -21.61
N CYS A 327 -15.94 4.38 -22.32
CA CYS A 327 -14.69 4.73 -22.98
C CYS A 327 -14.47 4.00 -24.32
N PRO A 328 -15.25 4.30 -25.35
CA PRO A 328 -15.16 3.62 -26.65
C PRO A 328 -13.80 3.75 -27.34
N SER A 329 -12.97 4.71 -26.90
CA SER A 329 -11.60 4.91 -27.38
C SER A 329 -10.55 4.81 -26.25
N GLY A 330 -10.84 4.03 -25.22
CA GLY A 330 -9.93 3.85 -24.07
C GLY A 330 -9.89 5.02 -23.08
N VAL A 331 -10.53 6.14 -23.36
CA VAL A 331 -10.59 7.32 -22.50
C VAL A 331 -12.03 7.77 -22.32
N GLY A 332 -12.43 8.05 -21.09
CA GLY A 332 -13.79 8.51 -20.82
C GLY A 332 -14.04 8.87 -19.36
N VAL A 333 -15.31 8.94 -19.01
CA VAL A 333 -15.79 9.09 -17.64
C VAL A 333 -16.83 8.01 -17.37
N PRO A 334 -17.03 7.61 -16.11
CA PRO A 334 -18.05 6.61 -15.78
C PRO A 334 -19.42 6.99 -16.36
N ALA A 335 -20.07 6.03 -16.99
CA ALA A 335 -21.39 6.22 -17.59
C ALA A 335 -22.48 6.17 -16.51
N PRO A 336 -23.63 6.85 -16.73
CA PRO A 336 -24.80 6.68 -15.87
C PRO A 336 -25.21 5.21 -15.77
N GLY A 337 -25.56 4.76 -14.58
CA GLY A 337 -25.96 3.38 -14.32
C GLY A 337 -24.79 2.41 -14.09
N ALA A 338 -23.55 2.90 -13.98
CA ALA A 338 -22.43 2.10 -13.54
C ALA A 338 -22.73 1.42 -12.19
N LYS A 339 -22.29 0.17 -12.07
CA LYS A 339 -22.45 -0.64 -10.85
C LYS A 339 -21.08 -1.19 -10.45
N LEU A 340 -20.92 -1.46 -9.17
CA LEU A 340 -19.75 -2.22 -8.72
C LEU A 340 -19.74 -3.60 -9.40
N PRO A 341 -18.58 -4.06 -9.89
CA PRO A 341 -18.46 -5.41 -10.45
C PRO A 341 -18.89 -6.46 -9.41
N ALA A 342 -19.75 -7.39 -9.83
CA ALA A 342 -20.27 -8.46 -8.98
C ALA A 342 -19.70 -9.85 -9.35
N GLN A 343 -18.82 -9.90 -10.34
CA GLN A 343 -18.15 -11.10 -10.82
C GLN A 343 -16.86 -10.73 -11.57
N PRO A 344 -15.92 -11.65 -11.72
CA PRO A 344 -14.74 -11.44 -12.53
C PRO A 344 -15.10 -11.13 -13.98
N LEU A 345 -14.20 -10.42 -14.67
CA LEU A 345 -14.27 -10.26 -16.10
C LEU A 345 -14.05 -11.62 -16.78
N ALA A 346 -15.01 -12.03 -17.61
CA ALA A 346 -14.87 -13.27 -18.38
C ALA A 346 -13.77 -13.12 -19.45
N TYR A 347 -12.90 -14.12 -19.56
CA TYR A 347 -11.92 -14.20 -20.63
C TYR A 347 -11.77 -15.65 -21.12
N ASN A 348 -11.28 -15.81 -22.36
CA ASN A 348 -11.00 -17.12 -22.91
C ASN A 348 -9.47 -17.37 -22.90
N PRO A 349 -8.97 -18.37 -22.14
CA PRO A 349 -7.55 -18.67 -22.09
C PRO A 349 -6.90 -18.95 -23.45
N ALA A 350 -7.65 -19.52 -24.41
CA ALA A 350 -7.13 -19.80 -25.73
C ALA A 350 -6.89 -18.55 -26.58
N THR A 351 -7.63 -17.47 -26.35
CA THR A 351 -7.49 -16.21 -27.09
C THR A 351 -6.55 -15.22 -26.41
N VAL A 352 -6.25 -15.40 -25.13
CA VAL A 352 -5.39 -14.51 -24.35
C VAL A 352 -3.99 -14.34 -24.99
N GLN A 353 -3.45 -15.40 -25.58
CA GLN A 353 -2.13 -15.33 -26.24
C GLN A 353 -2.13 -14.51 -27.54
N THR A 354 -3.26 -14.40 -28.21
CA THR A 354 -3.37 -13.74 -29.52
C THR A 354 -3.99 -12.36 -29.46
N SER A 355 -4.95 -12.13 -28.57
CA SER A 355 -5.73 -10.89 -28.48
C SER A 355 -5.60 -10.15 -27.13
N GLY A 356 -4.88 -10.72 -26.18
CA GLY A 356 -4.77 -10.16 -24.84
C GLY A 356 -6.00 -10.40 -23.97
N LEU A 357 -6.01 -9.78 -22.80
CA LEU A 357 -7.18 -9.79 -21.91
C LEU A 357 -8.25 -8.83 -22.45
N PRO A 358 -9.53 -9.11 -22.20
CA PRO A 358 -10.61 -8.19 -22.54
C PRO A 358 -10.40 -6.83 -21.84
N ASP A 359 -10.59 -5.76 -22.60
CA ASP A 359 -10.37 -4.38 -22.13
C ASP A 359 -11.67 -3.78 -21.60
N ASN A 360 -11.72 -3.47 -20.33
CA ASN A 360 -12.83 -2.75 -19.68
C ASN A 360 -12.32 -1.71 -18.65
N VAL A 361 -11.01 -1.48 -18.61
CA VAL A 361 -10.40 -0.42 -17.80
C VAL A 361 -10.11 0.77 -18.69
N CYS A 362 -10.59 1.93 -18.28
CA CYS A 362 -10.54 3.17 -19.03
C CYS A 362 -9.61 4.17 -18.37
N VAL A 363 -8.87 4.94 -19.13
CA VAL A 363 -8.21 6.16 -18.63
C VAL A 363 -9.27 7.19 -18.31
N LEU A 364 -9.21 7.78 -17.12
CA LEU A 364 -10.13 8.84 -16.70
C LEU A 364 -9.90 10.11 -17.53
N ALA A 365 -10.94 10.60 -18.21
CA ALA A 365 -10.82 11.73 -19.15
C ALA A 365 -10.29 12.99 -18.47
N GLY A 366 -9.26 13.59 -19.06
CA GLY A 366 -8.53 14.74 -18.53
C GLY A 366 -7.19 14.37 -17.90
N PHE A 367 -7.00 13.12 -17.51
CA PHE A 367 -5.71 12.59 -17.02
C PHE A 367 -4.76 12.23 -18.17
N PRO A 368 -3.44 12.10 -17.90
CA PRO A 368 -2.47 11.69 -18.91
C PRO A 368 -2.87 10.39 -19.62
N LYS A 369 -2.66 10.35 -20.93
CA LYS A 369 -2.96 9.17 -21.77
C LYS A 369 -1.82 8.75 -22.68
N THR A 370 -0.65 9.39 -22.54
CA THR A 370 0.54 9.06 -23.34
C THR A 370 1.27 7.88 -22.70
N PRO A 371 1.57 6.81 -23.46
CA PRO A 371 2.36 5.70 -22.96
C PRO A 371 3.72 6.15 -22.41
N ASN A 372 4.14 5.56 -21.29
CA ASN A 372 5.37 5.94 -20.59
C ASN A 372 6.62 5.89 -21.47
N LYS A 373 6.67 4.94 -22.42
CA LYS A 373 7.79 4.80 -23.38
C LYS A 373 7.96 6.02 -24.29
N THR A 374 6.93 6.85 -24.45
CA THR A 374 6.93 8.00 -25.37
C THR A 374 6.59 9.31 -24.65
N ALA A 375 6.29 9.27 -23.37
CA ALA A 375 5.97 10.45 -22.58
C ALA A 375 7.19 11.34 -22.39
N THR A 376 7.05 12.64 -22.58
CA THR A 376 8.09 13.66 -22.34
C THR A 376 7.99 14.24 -20.93
N THR A 377 6.83 14.14 -20.31
CA THR A 377 6.57 14.50 -18.91
C THR A 377 5.79 13.36 -18.28
N THR A 378 6.20 12.93 -17.12
CA THR A 378 5.59 11.78 -16.45
C THR A 378 5.10 12.23 -15.08
N ALA A 379 3.85 11.93 -14.76
CA ALA A 379 3.32 11.98 -13.41
C ALA A 379 3.43 10.57 -12.79
N TYR A 380 3.44 10.53 -11.47
CA TYR A 380 3.58 9.28 -10.70
C TYR A 380 2.42 9.12 -9.71
N PRO A 381 1.16 9.04 -10.20
CA PRO A 381 -0.02 8.96 -9.35
C PRO A 381 0.01 7.68 -8.50
N PHE A 382 -0.25 7.83 -7.21
CA PHE A 382 -0.23 6.74 -6.25
C PHE A 382 -1.58 6.60 -5.53
N GLY A 383 -1.85 7.37 -4.49
CA GLY A 383 -3.13 7.34 -3.79
C GLY A 383 -4.21 8.17 -4.50
N ILE A 384 -5.46 7.85 -4.24
CA ILE A 384 -6.61 8.49 -4.86
C ILE A 384 -7.77 8.62 -3.86
N TRP A 385 -8.37 9.80 -3.75
CA TRP A 385 -9.50 10.05 -2.88
C TRP A 385 -10.46 11.09 -3.46
N PHE A 386 -11.75 10.80 -3.46
CA PHE A 386 -12.79 11.71 -3.93
C PHE A 386 -13.40 12.48 -2.76
N ALA A 387 -13.37 13.79 -2.80
CA ALA A 387 -14.15 14.62 -1.88
C ALA A 387 -15.63 14.63 -2.28
N ASN A 388 -15.92 14.65 -3.57
CA ASN A 388 -17.28 14.57 -4.11
C ASN A 388 -17.21 14.27 -5.63
N ALA A 389 -18.34 14.22 -6.30
CA ALA A 389 -18.42 13.93 -7.74
C ALA A 389 -17.65 14.94 -8.64
N ASN A 390 -17.28 16.10 -8.12
CA ASN A 390 -16.61 17.17 -8.86
C ASN A 390 -15.18 17.47 -8.38
N THR A 391 -14.72 16.86 -7.30
CA THR A 391 -13.39 17.11 -6.72
C THR A 391 -12.71 15.81 -6.34
N LEU A 392 -11.55 15.60 -6.91
CA LEU A 392 -10.69 14.42 -6.74
C LEU A 392 -9.29 14.86 -6.33
N TYR A 393 -8.70 14.17 -5.38
CA TYR A 393 -7.31 14.33 -4.97
C TYR A 393 -6.51 13.09 -5.36
N VAL A 394 -5.33 13.33 -5.94
CA VAL A 394 -4.38 12.27 -6.31
C VAL A 394 -3.03 12.63 -5.72
N SER A 395 -2.43 11.71 -4.98
CA SER A 395 -1.04 11.85 -4.56
C SER A 395 -0.11 11.46 -5.71
N ASP A 396 0.99 12.19 -5.86
CA ASP A 396 2.07 11.89 -6.78
C ASP A 396 3.34 11.58 -5.96
N GLU A 397 3.90 10.38 -6.18
CA GLU A 397 5.01 9.87 -5.36
C GLU A 397 6.37 10.46 -5.72
N GLY A 398 6.45 11.28 -6.77
CA GLY A 398 7.71 11.72 -7.37
C GLY A 398 8.32 10.66 -8.27
N ASP A 399 9.39 11.03 -8.95
CA ASP A 399 10.03 10.15 -9.94
C ASP A 399 11.01 9.14 -9.34
N GLY A 400 11.32 9.29 -8.06
CA GLY A 400 12.24 8.40 -7.36
C GLY A 400 13.67 8.49 -7.86
N TYR A 401 14.09 9.63 -8.37
CA TYR A 401 15.41 9.81 -8.93
C TYR A 401 16.52 9.60 -7.88
N ALA A 402 17.36 8.63 -8.14
CA ALA A 402 18.57 8.31 -7.37
C ALA A 402 19.79 8.12 -8.30
N GLY A 403 19.80 8.81 -9.44
CA GLY A 403 20.80 8.67 -10.49
C GLY A 403 22.08 9.47 -10.28
N GLY A 404 22.15 10.35 -9.28
CA GLY A 404 23.32 11.19 -9.00
C GLY A 404 23.29 11.85 -7.63
N THR A 405 24.40 12.48 -7.26
CA THR A 405 24.56 13.19 -5.98
C THR A 405 23.68 14.42 -5.85
N ASP A 406 23.02 14.83 -6.91
CA ASP A 406 22.04 15.91 -6.99
C ASP A 406 20.60 15.47 -6.64
N LEU A 407 20.40 14.23 -6.17
CA LEU A 407 19.06 13.66 -5.92
C LEU A 407 18.15 14.58 -5.08
N TYR A 408 18.69 15.31 -4.10
CA TYR A 408 17.89 16.24 -3.30
C TYR A 408 17.43 17.47 -4.09
N THR A 409 18.35 18.04 -4.89
CA THR A 409 18.03 19.17 -5.76
C THR A 409 17.02 18.76 -6.83
N HIS A 410 17.14 17.54 -7.33
CA HIS A 410 16.20 16.97 -8.30
C HIS A 410 14.81 16.80 -7.67
N ALA A 411 14.72 16.16 -6.49
CA ALA A 411 13.46 16.02 -5.77
C ALA A 411 12.80 17.38 -5.47
N ALA A 412 13.61 18.37 -5.04
CA ALA A 412 13.12 19.73 -4.78
C ALA A 412 12.60 20.46 -6.02
N ALA A 413 13.04 20.07 -7.21
CA ALA A 413 12.65 20.70 -8.49
C ALA A 413 11.41 20.07 -9.14
N GLN A 414 10.87 18.98 -8.59
CA GLN A 414 9.70 18.31 -9.15
C GLN A 414 8.44 19.19 -9.06
N THR A 415 7.66 19.22 -10.11
CA THR A 415 6.46 20.07 -10.22
C THR A 415 5.15 19.29 -10.13
N THR A 416 5.20 17.98 -10.34
CA THR A 416 4.02 17.09 -10.27
C THR A 416 3.90 16.38 -8.92
N ALA A 417 5.04 16.12 -8.26
CA ALA A 417 5.12 15.45 -6.97
C ALA A 417 4.34 16.20 -5.87
N GLY A 418 3.67 15.47 -4.99
CA GLY A 418 2.85 16.04 -3.92
C GLY A 418 1.36 15.71 -4.07
N LEU A 419 0.47 16.61 -3.69
CA LEU A 419 -0.98 16.38 -3.72
C LEU A 419 -1.62 17.19 -4.85
N GLN A 420 -2.15 16.51 -5.84
CA GLN A 420 -2.83 17.11 -6.98
C GLN A 420 -4.34 17.20 -6.71
N LYS A 421 -4.91 18.37 -6.86
CA LYS A 421 -6.37 18.58 -6.86
C LYS A 421 -6.88 18.65 -8.30
N TRP A 422 -7.86 17.80 -8.58
CA TRP A 422 -8.51 17.72 -9.88
C TRP A 422 -9.98 18.11 -9.75
N VAL A 423 -10.48 18.91 -10.70
CA VAL A 423 -11.86 19.39 -10.72
C VAL A 423 -12.54 18.93 -12.01
N TYR A 424 -13.73 18.37 -11.87
CA TYR A 424 -14.54 17.93 -13.01
C TYR A 424 -15.18 19.10 -13.74
N ASN A 425 -15.05 19.12 -15.05
CA ASN A 425 -15.71 20.07 -15.93
C ASN A 425 -16.83 19.37 -16.69
N ALA A 426 -18.07 19.66 -16.31
CA ALA A 426 -19.25 19.06 -16.93
C ALA A 426 -19.43 19.46 -18.41
N GLY A 427 -18.96 20.63 -18.83
CA GLY A 427 -19.04 21.10 -20.22
C GLY A 427 -18.17 20.32 -21.18
N THR A 428 -16.97 19.92 -20.72
CA THR A 428 -16.01 19.08 -21.48
C THR A 428 -16.08 17.62 -21.13
N LYS A 429 -16.85 17.24 -20.10
CA LYS A 429 -16.91 15.90 -19.53
C LYS A 429 -15.52 15.33 -19.23
N SER A 430 -14.68 16.12 -18.58
CA SER A 430 -13.31 15.74 -18.28
C SER A 430 -12.82 16.39 -16.99
N TRP A 431 -11.84 15.77 -16.35
CA TRP A 431 -11.15 16.31 -15.20
C TRP A 431 -10.06 17.28 -15.63
N LYS A 432 -9.82 18.29 -14.81
CA LYS A 432 -8.76 19.28 -15.02
C LYS A 432 -7.96 19.42 -13.74
N LEU A 433 -6.64 19.35 -13.84
CA LEU A 433 -5.74 19.70 -12.74
C LEU A 433 -5.93 21.18 -12.38
N ALA A 434 -6.35 21.42 -11.15
CA ALA A 434 -6.49 22.77 -10.60
C ALA A 434 -5.13 23.29 -10.11
N TYR A 435 -4.46 22.49 -9.27
CA TYR A 435 -3.12 22.78 -8.74
C TYR A 435 -2.50 21.55 -8.09
N THR A 436 -1.20 21.64 -7.81
CA THR A 436 -0.43 20.69 -6.98
C THR A 436 0.00 21.40 -5.70
N LEU A 437 -0.28 20.79 -4.56
CA LEU A 437 0.09 21.25 -3.22
C LEU A 437 1.41 20.59 -2.82
N GLN A 438 2.43 21.41 -2.56
CA GLN A 438 3.79 21.00 -2.18
C GLN A 438 4.30 21.75 -0.95
N ASN A 439 3.70 22.91 -0.65
CA ASN A 439 4.15 23.75 0.45
C ASN A 439 4.11 22.99 1.78
N GLY A 440 5.20 23.02 2.53
CA GLY A 440 5.37 22.30 3.79
C GLY A 440 5.79 20.82 3.68
N LEU A 441 5.84 20.23 2.46
CA LEU A 441 6.35 18.87 2.29
C LEU A 441 7.87 18.76 2.47
N GLY A 442 8.61 19.85 2.20
CA GLY A 442 10.07 19.83 2.26
C GLY A 442 10.70 18.91 1.22
N LEU A 443 10.17 18.92 -0.03
CA LEU A 443 10.73 18.12 -1.13
C LEU A 443 12.25 18.33 -1.24
N GLY A 444 13.01 17.24 -1.34
CA GLY A 444 14.46 17.25 -1.43
C GLY A 444 15.20 17.72 -0.16
N THR A 445 14.48 17.94 0.94
CA THR A 445 15.12 18.29 2.23
C THR A 445 15.49 17.01 2.97
N ALA A 446 16.79 16.84 3.23
CA ALA A 446 17.29 15.68 3.96
C ALA A 446 16.77 15.68 5.40
N ASP A 447 16.27 14.53 5.84
CA ASP A 447 15.80 14.32 7.22
C ASP A 447 16.87 13.60 8.05
N THR A 448 16.95 13.97 9.31
CA THR A 448 17.84 13.30 10.27
C THR A 448 17.05 12.29 11.08
N VAL A 449 17.33 11.00 10.87
CA VAL A 449 16.71 9.91 11.60
C VAL A 449 17.72 9.33 12.59
N PRO A 450 17.43 9.33 13.91
CA PRO A 450 18.32 8.76 14.91
C PRO A 450 18.62 7.28 14.64
N GLY A 451 19.91 6.92 14.66
CA GLY A 451 20.37 5.55 14.39
C GLY A 451 20.48 5.19 12.91
N TYR A 452 19.93 5.99 12.00
CA TYR A 452 20.04 5.77 10.56
C TYR A 452 21.48 6.06 10.08
N PRO A 453 21.97 5.42 9.00
CA PRO A 453 23.30 5.68 8.48
C PRO A 453 23.53 7.16 8.18
N SER A 454 24.72 7.64 8.47
CA SER A 454 25.16 8.99 8.16
C SER A 454 26.20 9.01 7.04
N GLY A 455 26.40 10.16 6.40
CA GLY A 455 27.33 10.30 5.28
C GLY A 455 26.75 9.73 4.00
N SER A 456 27.55 9.00 3.22
CA SER A 456 27.17 8.48 1.92
C SER A 456 27.37 6.97 1.84
N ASN A 457 26.55 6.33 1.01
CA ASN A 457 26.70 4.93 0.63
C ASN A 457 28.02 4.77 -0.15
N SER A 458 28.93 3.94 0.36
CA SER A 458 30.26 3.73 -0.24
C SER A 458 30.19 3.11 -1.66
N ALA A 459 29.11 2.36 -1.97
CA ALA A 459 28.96 1.72 -3.28
C ALA A 459 28.46 2.69 -4.36
N THR A 460 27.65 3.69 -3.99
CA THR A 460 27.00 4.60 -4.95
C THR A 460 27.45 6.05 -4.83
N GLY A 461 28.05 6.43 -3.70
CA GLY A 461 28.38 7.81 -3.36
C GLY A 461 27.17 8.67 -2.96
N LEU A 462 25.95 8.10 -2.96
CA LEU A 462 24.73 8.83 -2.65
C LEU A 462 24.56 9.01 -1.13
N PRO A 463 24.00 10.15 -0.66
CA PRO A 463 23.82 10.40 0.74
C PRO A 463 22.74 9.48 1.35
N TRP A 464 23.01 8.96 2.57
CA TRP A 464 22.10 8.06 3.27
C TRP A 464 20.82 8.75 3.77
N ALA A 465 20.90 10.01 4.20
CA ALA A 465 19.76 10.69 4.79
C ALA A 465 18.54 10.69 3.85
N PRO A 466 17.37 10.18 4.26
CA PRO A 466 16.19 10.20 3.41
C PRO A 466 15.68 11.62 3.21
N ALA A 467 15.16 11.92 2.02
CA ALA A 467 14.49 13.18 1.72
C ALA A 467 13.12 12.90 1.08
N THR A 468 12.15 13.73 1.38
CA THR A 468 10.81 13.60 0.77
C THR A 468 10.89 13.84 -0.74
N ASP A 469 10.30 12.92 -1.51
CA ASP A 469 10.22 12.98 -2.97
C ASP A 469 8.81 13.33 -3.48
N GLY A 470 7.77 12.93 -2.73
CA GLY A 470 6.37 13.17 -3.03
C GLY A 470 5.45 12.51 -2.00
N LEU A 471 4.27 12.10 -2.45
CA LEU A 471 3.24 11.49 -1.59
C LEU A 471 2.74 10.17 -2.18
N ARG A 472 2.49 9.19 -1.30
CA ARG A 472 1.93 7.86 -1.66
C ARG A 472 0.47 7.72 -1.24
N ASN A 473 0.16 6.79 -0.33
CA ASN A 473 -1.21 6.56 0.11
C ASN A 473 -1.80 7.79 0.80
N LEU A 474 -3.07 8.03 0.56
CA LEU A 474 -3.81 9.15 1.14
C LEU A 474 -5.23 8.75 1.53
N THR A 475 -5.78 9.46 2.48
CA THR A 475 -7.20 9.47 2.82
C THR A 475 -7.64 10.89 3.13
N GLY A 476 -8.94 11.14 3.22
CA GLY A 476 -9.46 12.46 3.49
C GLY A 476 -10.77 12.46 4.25
N HIS A 477 -11.15 13.62 4.73
CA HIS A 477 -12.42 13.90 5.38
C HIS A 477 -12.94 15.27 4.94
N ILE A 478 -14.24 15.37 4.67
CA ILE A 478 -14.89 16.65 4.39
C ILE A 478 -15.26 17.32 5.71
N ASP A 479 -14.73 18.49 5.93
CA ASP A 479 -15.04 19.29 7.11
C ASP A 479 -16.35 20.07 6.90
N GLY A 480 -17.09 20.31 7.96
CA GLY A 480 -18.40 20.95 7.88
C GLY A 480 -18.38 22.44 7.46
N ASP A 481 -17.18 23.04 7.28
CA ASP A 481 -16.97 24.45 6.98
C ASP A 481 -16.55 24.74 5.52
N GLY A 482 -16.67 23.73 4.64
CA GLY A 482 -16.29 23.86 3.22
C GLY A 482 -14.82 23.60 2.94
N THR A 483 -14.10 23.03 3.90
CA THR A 483 -12.74 22.52 3.70
C THR A 483 -12.71 21.02 3.69
N VAL A 484 -11.58 20.47 3.32
CA VAL A 484 -11.25 19.05 3.49
C VAL A 484 -9.92 18.92 4.22
N THR A 485 -9.83 17.96 5.11
CA THR A 485 -8.56 17.55 5.70
C THR A 485 -8.10 16.27 5.03
N LEU A 486 -6.85 16.28 4.54
CA LEU A 486 -6.24 15.12 3.88
C LEU A 486 -5.00 14.70 4.65
N TRP A 487 -4.85 13.39 4.81
CA TRP A 487 -3.68 12.74 5.40
C TRP A 487 -2.99 11.89 4.35
N ALA A 488 -1.67 11.97 4.30
CA ALA A 488 -0.89 11.22 3.32
C ALA A 488 0.44 10.73 3.90
N ILE A 489 0.98 9.69 3.28
CA ILE A 489 2.30 9.14 3.58
C ILE A 489 3.28 9.66 2.53
N THR A 490 4.45 10.17 2.98
CA THR A 490 5.48 10.66 2.05
C THR A 490 6.24 9.50 1.38
N SER A 491 6.70 9.73 0.16
CA SER A 491 7.76 8.96 -0.49
C SER A 491 9.13 9.57 -0.18
N THR A 492 10.19 8.82 -0.43
CA THR A 492 11.57 9.22 -0.12
C THR A 492 12.52 8.91 -1.25
N VAL A 493 13.63 9.64 -1.29
CA VAL A 493 14.85 9.32 -2.03
C VAL A 493 16.06 9.37 -1.10
N SER A 494 17.01 8.45 -1.28
CA SER A 494 18.24 8.37 -0.48
C SER A 494 19.31 7.53 -1.17
N GLY A 495 20.43 7.36 -0.50
CA GLY A 495 21.49 6.41 -0.89
C GLY A 495 21.18 4.96 -0.59
N SER A 496 20.01 4.62 -0.05
CA SER A 496 19.61 3.23 0.18
C SER A 496 19.40 2.47 -1.13
N GLY A 497 19.05 3.18 -2.19
CA GLY A 497 18.67 2.59 -3.47
C GLY A 497 17.30 1.90 -3.43
N ASP A 498 16.77 1.66 -2.24
CA ASP A 498 15.47 1.05 -1.99
C ASP A 498 14.57 2.05 -1.26
N GLN A 499 13.89 2.85 -2.04
CA GLN A 499 13.01 3.93 -1.57
C GLN A 499 11.86 3.46 -0.67
N GLY A 500 11.61 2.15 -0.62
CA GLY A 500 10.61 1.55 0.24
C GLY A 500 11.10 1.24 1.65
N ALA A 501 12.41 1.25 1.90
CA ALA A 501 13.01 0.94 3.21
C ALA A 501 13.33 2.18 4.06
N ASP A 502 13.25 3.37 3.47
CA ASP A 502 13.58 4.61 4.17
C ASP A 502 12.51 5.03 5.17
N PRO A 503 12.88 5.47 6.37
CA PRO A 503 11.97 6.17 7.26
C PRO A 503 11.33 7.39 6.59
N ASN A 504 10.03 7.54 6.76
CA ASN A 504 9.21 8.54 6.10
C ASN A 504 8.20 9.19 7.05
N HIS A 505 7.26 9.99 6.52
CA HIS A 505 6.38 10.79 7.34
C HIS A 505 4.90 10.54 7.05
N LEU A 506 4.06 10.68 8.09
CA LEU A 506 2.65 11.00 7.98
C LEU A 506 2.50 12.52 8.00
N VAL A 507 1.85 13.06 6.99
CA VAL A 507 1.59 14.49 6.85
C VAL A 507 0.09 14.76 6.71
N ALA A 508 -0.34 15.97 7.05
CA ALA A 508 -1.70 16.42 6.81
C ALA A 508 -1.72 17.81 6.20
N ILE A 509 -2.77 18.08 5.41
CA ILE A 509 -3.07 19.40 4.88
C ILE A 509 -4.58 19.65 4.95
N ARG A 510 -4.94 20.91 5.10
CA ARG A 510 -6.32 21.37 4.97
C ARG A 510 -6.44 22.21 3.71
N ASP A 511 -7.34 21.81 2.80
CA ASP A 511 -7.59 22.49 1.53
C ASP A 511 -9.02 23.03 1.49
N VAL A 512 -9.19 24.22 0.96
CA VAL A 512 -10.52 24.83 0.74
C VAL A 512 -11.14 24.21 -0.49
N LEU A 513 -12.25 23.49 -0.31
CA LEU A 513 -12.88 22.71 -1.39
C LEU A 513 -13.25 23.56 -2.62
N GLY A 514 -13.65 24.80 -2.40
CA GLY A 514 -14.01 25.76 -3.48
C GLY A 514 -12.81 26.35 -4.23
N ASN A 515 -11.56 26.21 -3.75
CA ASN A 515 -10.39 26.71 -4.46
C ASN A 515 -10.13 25.92 -5.74
N THR A 516 -9.90 26.63 -6.83
CA THR A 516 -9.60 26.06 -8.16
C THR A 516 -8.37 26.65 -8.81
N THR A 517 -7.61 27.47 -8.09
CA THR A 517 -6.40 28.17 -8.59
C THR A 517 -5.25 28.06 -7.60
N VAL A 518 -4.03 28.06 -8.11
CA VAL A 518 -2.81 28.07 -7.29
C VAL A 518 -2.79 29.24 -6.30
N SER A 519 -3.22 30.43 -6.74
CA SER A 519 -3.26 31.62 -5.87
C SER A 519 -4.27 31.49 -4.72
N GLY A 520 -5.38 30.78 -4.93
CA GLY A 520 -6.36 30.50 -3.87
C GLY A 520 -5.80 29.59 -2.79
N ALA A 521 -4.96 28.63 -3.18
CA ALA A 521 -4.36 27.65 -2.30
C ALA A 521 -2.96 28.06 -1.76
N ALA A 522 -2.49 29.27 -2.04
CA ALA A 522 -1.11 29.70 -1.76
C ALA A 522 -0.73 29.69 -0.26
N GLN A 523 -1.71 29.72 0.64
CA GLN A 523 -1.49 29.66 2.10
C GLN A 523 -1.68 28.26 2.67
N GLU A 524 -2.10 27.30 1.87
CA GLU A 524 -2.27 25.92 2.30
C GLU A 524 -0.90 25.24 2.39
N SER A 525 -0.66 24.55 3.50
CA SER A 525 0.65 23.98 3.79
C SER A 525 0.49 22.67 4.56
N PHE A 526 1.28 21.69 4.19
CA PHE A 526 1.39 20.44 4.94
C PHE A 526 2.03 20.67 6.30
N VAL A 527 1.57 19.88 7.27
CA VAL A 527 2.20 19.71 8.57
C VAL A 527 2.60 18.26 8.73
N THR A 528 3.81 18.01 9.25
CA THR A 528 4.25 16.68 9.62
C THR A 528 3.63 16.31 10.97
N LEU A 529 2.85 15.22 10.98
CA LEU A 529 2.18 14.70 12.16
C LEU A 529 3.01 13.65 12.88
N ARG A 530 3.72 12.81 12.10
CA ARG A 530 4.52 11.70 12.62
C ARG A 530 5.69 11.42 11.69
N LYS A 531 6.83 11.05 12.27
CA LYS A 531 8.01 10.53 11.57
C LYS A 531 8.20 9.05 11.91
N ALA A 532 8.58 8.25 10.94
CA ALA A 532 9.03 6.88 11.17
C ALA A 532 10.39 6.88 11.86
N ASN A 533 10.63 5.90 12.71
CA ASN A 533 11.94 5.66 13.32
C ASN A 533 12.81 4.81 12.39
N PHE A 534 14.09 4.66 12.75
CA PHE A 534 14.95 3.69 12.09
C PHE A 534 14.40 2.26 12.23
N GLY A 535 14.38 1.51 11.14
CA GLY A 535 13.73 0.20 11.07
C GLY A 535 12.20 0.24 10.90
N GLU A 536 11.62 1.42 10.71
CA GLU A 536 10.18 1.60 10.47
C GLU A 536 9.91 2.33 9.16
N VAL A 537 8.84 1.95 8.48
CA VAL A 537 8.30 2.67 7.32
C VAL A 537 6.79 2.75 7.44
N LEU A 538 6.22 3.95 7.36
CA LEU A 538 4.79 4.17 7.26
C LEU A 538 4.34 3.86 5.83
N ARG A 539 3.20 3.17 5.66
CA ARG A 539 2.78 2.66 4.34
C ARG A 539 1.43 3.22 3.89
N GLY A 540 0.37 2.80 4.54
CA GLY A 540 -0.99 3.21 4.25
C GLY A 540 -1.55 4.13 5.32
N VAL A 541 -2.56 4.91 4.95
CA VAL A 541 -3.40 5.68 5.87
C VAL A 541 -4.84 5.59 5.43
N SER A 542 -5.75 5.36 6.38
CA SER A 542 -7.20 5.29 6.17
C SER A 542 -7.93 5.82 7.39
N LEU A 543 -9.21 6.13 7.23
CA LEU A 543 -10.09 6.23 8.38
C LEU A 543 -10.20 4.87 9.08
N ALA A 544 -10.41 4.85 10.39
CA ALA A 544 -10.56 3.61 11.15
C ALA A 544 -11.91 2.91 10.84
N PRO A 545 -12.00 1.58 11.00
CA PRO A 545 -13.27 0.88 10.92
C PRO A 545 -14.30 1.49 11.87
N GLY A 546 -15.54 1.70 11.40
CA GLY A 546 -16.60 2.33 12.19
C GLY A 546 -16.45 3.85 12.38
N ALA A 547 -15.44 4.49 11.80
CA ALA A 547 -15.28 5.95 11.85
C ALA A 547 -16.41 6.70 11.13
N LEU A 548 -17.05 6.04 10.17
CA LEU A 548 -18.09 6.60 9.30
C LEU A 548 -19.50 6.17 9.75
N ASN A 549 -19.86 6.31 11.03
CA ASN A 549 -21.20 5.97 11.48
C ASN A 549 -22.28 6.70 10.65
N GLY A 550 -22.66 6.13 9.50
CA GLY A 550 -23.87 6.44 8.74
C GLY A 550 -23.81 7.60 7.74
N GLN A 551 -22.67 8.15 7.42
CA GLN A 551 -22.54 9.16 6.36
C GLN A 551 -21.32 8.82 5.49
N TRP A 552 -21.50 8.66 4.21
CA TRP A 552 -20.49 8.52 3.14
C TRP A 552 -20.55 7.20 2.33
N PHE A 553 -21.60 7.10 1.54
CA PHE A 553 -21.45 6.39 0.24
C PHE A 553 -22.38 7.04 -0.79
#